data_13547d0e7fcf0a4c270703c4d464dd2a
#
_entry.id   13547d0e7fcf0a4c270703c4d464dd2a
#
_cell.length_a   1.000
_cell.length_b   1.000
_cell.length_c   1.000
_cell.angle_alpha   90.00
_cell.angle_beta   90.00
_cell.angle_gamma   90.00
#
_symmetry.space_group_name_H-M   'P 1'
#
loop_
_entity.id
_entity.type
_entity.pdbx_description
1 polymer ?
#
loop_
_entity_poly.entity_id
_entity_poly.type
_entity_poly.pdbx_seq_one_letter_code
_entity_poly.pdbx_strand_id
1 'polypeptide(L)'
;MDAQKIMDEIGIFLDKSLLKKSKITRAEIIRFIEEKWAEADDEKYRIYASYIYTARMVNEYKWAGDAPNMLYWLGEMDKHARSKEDPSYVNDYYNGECCLECGAEQEALEFLRKSYEANEEYL
;
A
#
# COMPACT_ATOMS: atom_id res chain seq x y z
N MET A 1 -5.22 -19.89 1.13
CA MET A 1 -6.53 -19.47 1.68
C MET A 1 -7.23 -18.51 0.74
N ASP A 2 -8.55 -18.59 0.72
CA ASP A 2 -9.39 -17.76 -0.14
C ASP A 2 -9.17 -16.27 0.12
N ALA A 3 -8.59 -15.59 -0.85
CA ALA A 3 -8.26 -14.17 -0.72
C ALA A 3 -9.49 -13.29 -0.52
N GLN A 4 -10.61 -13.59 -1.20
CA GLN A 4 -11.83 -12.79 -1.05
C GLN A 4 -12.34 -12.83 0.39
N LYS A 5 -12.37 -14.03 0.96
CA LYS A 5 -12.83 -14.21 2.35
C LYS A 5 -11.94 -13.43 3.33
N ILE A 6 -10.63 -13.47 3.10
CA ILE A 6 -9.67 -12.77 3.95
C ILE A 6 -9.82 -11.26 3.82
N MET A 7 -10.00 -10.75 2.60
CA MET A 7 -10.24 -9.32 2.39
C MET A 7 -11.54 -8.88 3.06
N ASP A 8 -12.57 -9.72 3.04
CA ASP A 8 -13.82 -9.43 3.73
C ASP A 8 -13.61 -9.37 5.25
N GLU A 9 -12.79 -10.26 5.80
CA GLU A 9 -12.46 -10.26 7.23
C GLU A 9 -11.74 -8.97 7.63
N ILE A 10 -10.82 -8.49 6.80
CA ILE A 10 -10.13 -7.22 7.04
C ILE A 10 -11.16 -6.07 7.06
N GLY A 11 -12.05 -6.06 6.08
CA GLY A 11 -13.09 -5.03 5.99
C GLY A 11 -13.97 -4.99 7.23
N ILE A 12 -14.41 -6.15 7.71
CA ILE A 12 -15.23 -6.27 8.91
C ILE A 12 -14.48 -5.74 10.14
N PHE A 13 -13.20 -6.09 10.25
CA PHE A 13 -12.37 -5.63 11.37
C PHE A 13 -12.21 -4.11 11.36
N LEU A 14 -11.97 -3.54 10.17
CA LEU A 14 -11.84 -2.08 10.02
C LEU A 14 -13.14 -1.36 10.38
N ASP A 15 -14.29 -1.91 9.95
CA ASP A 15 -15.59 -1.33 10.30
C ASP A 15 -15.80 -1.32 11.81
N LYS A 16 -15.43 -2.40 12.49
CA LYS A 16 -15.52 -2.47 13.95
C LYS A 16 -14.62 -1.43 14.61
N SER A 17 -13.46 -1.15 14.03
CA SER A 17 -12.51 -0.17 14.58
C SER A 17 -13.04 1.26 14.53
N LEU A 18 -14.03 1.54 13.64
CA LEU A 18 -14.63 2.87 13.50
C LEU A 18 -15.78 3.13 14.49
N LEU A 19 -16.23 2.11 15.22
CA LEU A 19 -17.30 2.29 16.18
C LEU A 19 -16.85 3.15 17.37
N LYS A 20 -17.72 4.03 17.83
CA LYS A 20 -17.41 4.99 18.90
C LYS A 20 -16.89 4.34 20.19
N LYS A 21 -17.34 3.12 20.47
CA LYS A 21 -16.94 2.38 21.68
C LYS A 21 -15.78 1.41 21.41
N SER A 22 -15.21 1.44 20.23
CA SER A 22 -14.11 0.54 19.89
C SER A 22 -12.88 0.88 20.72
N LYS A 23 -12.23 -0.17 21.21
CA LYS A 23 -10.94 -0.06 21.90
C LYS A 23 -9.80 -0.57 21.03
N ILE A 24 -10.09 -0.83 19.75
CA ILE A 24 -9.09 -1.34 18.81
C ILE A 24 -8.10 -0.21 18.53
N THR A 25 -6.82 -0.49 18.80
CA THR A 25 -5.76 0.49 18.60
C THR A 25 -5.26 0.45 17.15
N ARG A 26 -4.57 1.51 16.76
CA ARG A 26 -3.93 1.61 15.45
C ARG A 26 -2.93 0.47 15.24
N ALA A 27 -2.14 0.14 16.28
CA ALA A 27 -1.19 -0.96 16.22
C ALA A 27 -1.87 -2.30 15.99
N GLU A 28 -3.04 -2.51 16.60
CA GLU A 28 -3.80 -3.74 16.40
C GLU A 28 -4.34 -3.83 14.97
N ILE A 29 -4.78 -2.71 14.39
CA ILE A 29 -5.24 -2.67 13.00
C ILE A 29 -4.11 -3.06 12.05
N ILE A 30 -2.93 -2.46 12.23
CA ILE A 30 -1.77 -2.74 11.40
C ILE A 30 -1.42 -4.22 11.47
N ARG A 31 -1.33 -4.77 12.68
CA ARG A 31 -0.97 -6.17 12.89
C ARG A 31 -2.00 -7.11 12.27
N PHE A 32 -3.30 -6.80 12.42
CA PHE A 32 -4.35 -7.63 11.86
C PHE A 32 -4.25 -7.68 10.33
N ILE A 33 -4.07 -6.53 9.70
CA ILE A 33 -3.93 -6.45 8.24
C ILE A 33 -2.70 -7.24 7.78
N GLU A 34 -1.57 -7.08 8.47
CA GLU A 34 -0.34 -7.78 8.09
C GLU A 34 -0.48 -9.29 8.19
N GLU A 35 -1.06 -9.79 9.27
CA GLU A 35 -1.28 -11.21 9.46
C GLU A 35 -2.22 -11.79 8.40
N LYS A 36 -3.32 -11.12 8.15
CA LYS A 36 -4.30 -11.57 7.15
C LYS A 36 -3.76 -11.48 5.74
N TRP A 37 -2.99 -10.43 5.45
CA TRP A 37 -2.37 -10.28 4.14
C TRP A 37 -1.43 -11.44 3.82
N ALA A 38 -0.65 -11.86 4.82
CA ALA A 38 0.27 -12.98 4.65
C ALA A 38 -0.45 -14.31 4.40
N GLU A 39 -1.66 -14.48 4.94
CA GLU A 39 -2.46 -15.69 4.75
C GLU A 39 -3.14 -15.76 3.37
N ALA A 40 -3.40 -14.61 2.76
CA ALA A 40 -4.13 -14.55 1.49
C ALA A 40 -3.24 -14.94 0.32
N ASP A 41 -3.81 -15.72 -0.63
CA ASP A 41 -3.08 -16.10 -1.85
C ASP A 41 -3.01 -14.93 -2.85
N ASP A 42 -2.38 -15.18 -4.01
CA ASP A 42 -2.09 -14.13 -4.99
C ASP A 42 -3.33 -13.53 -5.66
N GLU A 43 -4.49 -14.13 -5.52
CA GLU A 43 -5.74 -13.55 -6.02
C GLU A 43 -6.04 -12.21 -5.34
N LYS A 44 -5.47 -11.97 -4.16
CA LYS A 44 -5.63 -10.68 -3.46
C LYS A 44 -5.24 -9.48 -4.34
N TYR A 45 -4.28 -9.66 -5.25
CA TYR A 45 -3.82 -8.58 -6.12
C TYR A 45 -4.83 -8.20 -7.21
N ARG A 46 -5.95 -8.92 -7.30
CA ARG A 46 -7.03 -8.65 -8.24
C ARG A 46 -8.31 -8.17 -7.56
N ILE A 47 -8.33 -8.17 -6.24
CA ILE A 47 -9.51 -7.77 -5.45
C ILE A 47 -9.41 -6.27 -5.17
N TYR A 48 -10.44 -5.52 -5.55
CA TYR A 48 -10.41 -4.05 -5.42
C TYR A 48 -10.10 -3.59 -3.99
N ALA A 49 -10.76 -4.20 -3.00
CA ALA A 49 -10.57 -3.81 -1.60
C ALA A 49 -9.12 -3.94 -1.14
N SER A 50 -8.40 -4.94 -1.65
CA SER A 50 -7.01 -5.15 -1.26
C SER A 50 -6.10 -3.99 -1.67
N TYR A 51 -6.40 -3.31 -2.78
CA TYR A 51 -5.66 -2.13 -3.19
C TYR A 51 -5.80 -1.02 -2.14
N ILE A 52 -7.01 -0.83 -1.63
CA ILE A 52 -7.28 0.16 -0.59
C ILE A 52 -6.51 -0.17 0.68
N TYR A 53 -6.41 -1.46 1.03
CA TYR A 53 -5.67 -1.88 2.21
C TYR A 53 -4.16 -1.65 2.07
N THR A 54 -3.59 -1.88 0.87
CA THR A 54 -2.18 -1.55 0.63
C THR A 54 -1.94 -0.06 0.78
N ALA A 55 -2.84 0.78 0.25
CA ALA A 55 -2.73 2.23 0.37
C ALA A 55 -2.78 2.67 1.83
N ARG A 56 -3.64 2.05 2.62
CA ARG A 56 -3.72 2.34 4.05
C ARG A 56 -2.41 2.00 4.75
N MET A 57 -1.84 0.84 4.44
CA MET A 57 -0.58 0.42 5.07
C MET A 57 0.59 1.31 4.66
N VAL A 58 0.64 1.75 3.40
CA VAL A 58 1.63 2.73 2.96
C VAL A 58 1.52 3.99 3.80
N ASN A 59 0.31 4.52 3.99
CA ASN A 59 0.11 5.73 4.77
C ASN A 59 0.50 5.56 6.24
N GLU A 60 0.17 4.43 6.84
CA GLU A 60 0.52 4.17 8.23
C GLU A 60 2.03 4.24 8.45
N TYR A 61 2.80 3.60 7.60
CA TYR A 61 4.26 3.60 7.73
C TYR A 61 4.90 4.90 7.25
N LYS A 62 4.29 5.56 6.27
CA LYS A 62 4.75 6.87 5.82
C LYS A 62 4.68 7.89 6.96
N TRP A 63 3.56 7.95 7.65
CA TRP A 63 3.38 8.87 8.78
C TRP A 63 4.26 8.52 9.97
N ALA A 64 4.59 7.25 10.14
CA ALA A 64 5.52 6.80 11.18
C ALA A 64 6.98 7.05 10.82
N GLY A 65 7.28 7.44 9.58
CA GLY A 65 8.66 7.61 9.12
C GLY A 65 9.39 6.29 8.94
N ASP A 66 8.67 5.18 8.80
CA ASP A 66 9.23 3.83 8.68
C ASP A 66 9.38 3.47 7.21
N ALA A 67 10.50 3.89 6.61
CA ALA A 67 10.73 3.70 5.17
C ALA A 67 10.79 2.22 4.76
N PRO A 68 11.49 1.31 5.45
CA PRO A 68 11.53 -0.08 5.02
C PRO A 68 10.15 -0.73 4.91
N ASN A 69 9.29 -0.54 5.89
CA ASN A 69 7.95 -1.11 5.85
C ASN A 69 7.07 -0.41 4.83
N MET A 70 7.20 0.91 4.69
CA MET A 70 6.46 1.65 3.65
C MET A 70 6.83 1.14 2.26
N LEU A 71 8.13 0.93 1.99
CA LEU A 71 8.60 0.42 0.71
C LEU A 71 8.08 -0.98 0.42
N TYR A 72 8.00 -1.83 1.45
CA TYR A 72 7.40 -3.15 1.29
C TYR A 72 5.95 -3.03 0.78
N TRP A 73 5.16 -2.17 1.41
CA TRP A 73 3.75 -2.01 1.04
C TRP A 73 3.56 -1.30 -0.30
N LEU A 74 4.47 -0.39 -0.67
CA LEU A 74 4.46 0.18 -2.02
C LEU A 74 4.70 -0.93 -3.05
N GLY A 75 5.60 -1.86 -2.77
CA GLY A 75 5.84 -3.02 -3.64
C GLY A 75 4.61 -3.90 -3.78
N GLU A 76 3.89 -4.13 -2.69
CA GLU A 76 2.65 -4.90 -2.71
C GLU A 76 1.56 -4.19 -3.51
N MET A 77 1.46 -2.88 -3.35
CA MET A 77 0.53 -2.06 -4.13
C MET A 77 0.84 -2.15 -5.62
N ASP A 78 2.11 -2.10 -6.00
CA ASP A 78 2.51 -2.16 -7.41
C ASP A 78 2.19 -3.51 -8.07
N LYS A 79 2.07 -4.57 -7.30
CA LYS A 79 1.64 -5.89 -7.81
C LYS A 79 0.15 -5.93 -8.14
N HIS A 80 -0.63 -5.01 -7.60
CA HIS A 80 -2.08 -5.02 -7.80
C HIS A 80 -2.45 -4.66 -9.23
N ALA A 81 -3.50 -5.31 -9.74
CA ALA A 81 -4.00 -5.07 -11.10
C ALA A 81 -4.36 -3.60 -11.33
N ARG A 82 -4.87 -2.93 -10.30
CA ARG A 82 -5.23 -1.50 -10.37
C ARG A 82 -4.03 -0.62 -10.71
N SER A 83 -2.88 -0.91 -10.08
CA SER A 83 -1.64 -0.15 -10.36
C SER A 83 -1.16 -0.34 -11.78
N LYS A 84 -1.45 -1.50 -12.38
CA LYS A 84 -1.01 -1.81 -13.75
C LYS A 84 -1.89 -1.16 -14.81
N GLU A 85 -3.00 -0.54 -14.42
CA GLU A 85 -3.85 0.22 -15.36
C GLU A 85 -3.21 1.53 -15.76
N ASP A 86 -2.31 2.06 -14.93
CA ASP A 86 -1.59 3.30 -15.20
C ASP A 86 -0.21 3.01 -15.79
N PRO A 87 0.36 3.96 -16.58
CA PRO A 87 1.75 3.83 -17.01
C PRO A 87 2.69 3.76 -15.82
N SER A 88 3.80 3.04 -15.97
CA SER A 88 4.75 2.85 -14.86
C SER A 88 5.29 4.15 -14.29
N TYR A 89 5.42 5.20 -15.11
CA TYR A 89 5.93 6.49 -14.62
C TYR A 89 4.98 7.15 -13.61
N VAL A 90 3.68 6.87 -13.70
CA VAL A 90 2.69 7.37 -12.74
C VAL A 90 2.92 6.71 -11.39
N ASN A 91 3.11 5.39 -11.38
CA ASN A 91 3.38 4.65 -10.15
C ASN A 91 4.72 5.05 -9.55
N ASP A 92 5.75 5.23 -10.37
CA ASP A 92 7.06 5.68 -9.91
C ASP A 92 6.99 7.08 -9.28
N TYR A 93 6.20 7.98 -9.88
CA TYR A 93 5.99 9.30 -9.32
C TYR A 93 5.33 9.22 -7.94
N TYR A 94 4.27 8.43 -7.83
CA TYR A 94 3.57 8.23 -6.56
C TYR A 94 4.52 7.66 -5.50
N ASN A 95 5.29 6.64 -5.86
CA ASN A 95 6.25 6.02 -4.95
C ASN A 95 7.30 7.04 -4.49
N GLY A 96 7.77 7.88 -5.40
CA GLY A 96 8.72 8.93 -5.08
C GLY A 96 8.16 9.96 -4.11
N GLU A 97 6.92 10.39 -4.33
CA GLU A 97 6.23 11.31 -3.43
C GLU A 97 6.09 10.73 -2.02
N CYS A 98 5.71 9.46 -1.92
CA CYS A 98 5.59 8.78 -0.63
C CYS A 98 6.94 8.71 0.08
N CYS A 99 8.01 8.45 -0.66
CA CYS A 99 9.36 8.41 -0.10
C CYS A 99 9.78 9.77 0.43
N LEU A 100 9.47 10.87 -0.30
CA LEU A 100 9.77 12.22 0.16
C LEU A 100 9.05 12.50 1.49
N GLU A 101 7.77 12.19 1.57
CA GLU A 101 6.97 12.42 2.77
C GLU A 101 7.45 11.58 3.94
N CYS A 102 8.01 10.40 3.67
CA CYS A 102 8.55 9.50 4.69
C CYS A 102 9.94 9.92 5.17
N GLY A 103 10.63 10.77 4.42
CA GLY A 103 12.00 11.17 4.70
C GLY A 103 13.05 10.29 4.03
N ALA A 104 12.65 9.40 3.13
CA ALA A 104 13.54 8.51 2.38
C ALA A 104 14.00 9.18 1.09
N GLU A 105 14.89 10.18 1.22
CA GLU A 105 15.28 11.04 0.10
C GLU A 105 15.97 10.32 -1.05
N GLN A 106 16.85 9.36 -0.75
CA GLN A 106 17.56 8.64 -1.82
C GLN A 106 16.63 7.78 -2.65
N GLU A 107 15.75 7.04 -1.98
CA GLU A 107 14.76 6.21 -2.67
C GLU A 107 13.79 7.08 -3.47
N ALA A 108 13.43 8.25 -2.91
CA ALA A 108 12.57 9.20 -3.60
C ALA A 108 13.22 9.67 -4.92
N LEU A 109 14.51 10.01 -4.88
CA LEU A 109 15.22 10.44 -6.08
C LEU A 109 15.26 9.36 -7.15
N GLU A 110 15.45 8.11 -6.76
CA GLU A 110 15.46 7.00 -7.72
C GLU A 110 14.11 6.83 -8.41
N PHE A 111 13.02 6.84 -7.64
CA PHE A 111 11.67 6.73 -8.20
C PHE A 111 11.32 7.92 -9.10
N LEU A 112 11.62 9.13 -8.64
CA LEU A 112 11.32 10.33 -9.42
C LEU A 112 12.13 10.40 -10.70
N ARG A 113 13.38 9.93 -10.67
CA ARG A 113 14.22 9.85 -11.87
C ARG A 113 13.62 8.88 -12.88
N LYS A 114 13.21 7.69 -12.43
CA LYS A 114 12.56 6.71 -13.31
C LYS A 114 11.31 7.27 -13.93
N SER A 115 10.50 7.96 -13.12
CA SER A 115 9.27 8.58 -13.61
C SER A 115 9.56 9.61 -14.68
N TYR A 116 10.52 10.48 -14.43
CA TYR A 116 10.91 11.54 -15.37
C TYR A 116 11.43 10.95 -16.69
N GLU A 117 12.33 9.99 -16.61
CA GLU A 117 12.92 9.37 -17.80
C GLU A 117 11.88 8.66 -18.64
N ALA A 118 10.98 7.91 -18.01
CA ALA A 118 9.92 7.19 -18.72
C ALA A 118 8.91 8.16 -19.35
N ASN A 119 8.57 9.24 -18.66
CA ASN A 119 7.65 10.24 -19.19
C ASN A 119 8.24 10.98 -20.38
N GLU A 120 9.54 11.26 -20.33
CA GLU A 120 10.24 11.95 -21.43
C GLU A 120 10.23 11.12 -22.71
N GLU A 121 10.29 9.78 -22.59
CA GLU A 121 10.21 8.89 -23.74
C GLU A 121 8.87 8.95 -24.45
N TYR A 122 7.81 9.35 -23.76
CA TYR A 122 6.46 9.46 -24.31
C TYR A 122 6.18 10.82 -24.94
N LEU A 123 7.06 11.77 -24.73
CA LEU A 123 6.94 13.10 -25.30
C LEU A 123 7.73 13.19 -26.62
#